data_e52598602b50ca1deccc69d0d74a6517
#
_entry.id   e52598602b50ca1deccc69d0d74a6517
#
_cell.length_a   1.000
_cell.length_b   1.000
_cell.length_c   1.000
_cell.angle_alpha   90.00
_cell.angle_beta   90.00
_cell.angle_gamma   90.00
#
_symmetry.space_group_name_H-M   'P 1'
#
loop_
_entity.id
_entity.type
_entity.pdbx_description
1 polymer ?
#
loop_
_entity_poly.entity_id
_entity_poly.type
_entity_poly.pdbx_seq_one_letter_code
_entity_poly.pdbx_strand_id
1 'polypeptide(L)'
;IHPVEKVFFEAESVAFSGIGEKNIPGGIKSWTDRLFMGSQRFRPVFQVNETSDGFALSILMADIQHQDVLPVPLSAVLSEKQYESTRFEFLKGLSILSEKVPEITAHMNDGAIEPVHFSMQSFVPFLFEAVPFIQLLQAKILLPQSLKHLIRPKVSVKLSSRTSDSKAFIRLDDLISFHWQIALGNDCLSPSEFEKLLGNASGLIRYKNQYIYVDASDLARIHKALADSKPLT
;
A
#
# COMPACT_ATOMS: atom_id res chain seq x y z
N ILE A 1 -25.59 -22.68 -10.77
CA ILE A 1 -25.01 -21.30 -10.94
C ILE A 1 -25.93 -20.38 -10.17
N HIS A 2 -25.34 -19.61 -9.22
CA HIS A 2 -26.12 -18.69 -8.39
C HIS A 2 -26.70 -17.56 -9.28
N PRO A 3 -27.97 -17.13 -9.09
CA PRO A 3 -28.60 -16.09 -9.92
C PRO A 3 -27.78 -14.81 -10.07
N VAL A 4 -26.99 -14.46 -9.05
CA VAL A 4 -26.08 -13.30 -9.05
C VAL A 4 -24.93 -13.47 -10.04
N GLU A 5 -24.39 -14.70 -10.21
CA GLU A 5 -23.30 -14.97 -11.16
C GLU A 5 -23.77 -14.77 -12.61
N LYS A 6 -25.03 -15.11 -12.92
CA LYS A 6 -25.61 -14.88 -14.25
C LYS A 6 -25.68 -13.39 -14.60
N VAL A 7 -26.02 -12.52 -13.65
CA VAL A 7 -26.10 -11.07 -13.88
C VAL A 7 -24.75 -10.46 -14.22
N PHE A 8 -23.66 -10.99 -13.66
CA PHE A 8 -22.33 -10.42 -13.84
C PHE A 8 -21.51 -11.07 -14.97
N PHE A 9 -21.78 -12.32 -15.31
CA PHE A 9 -20.94 -13.09 -16.23
C PHE A 9 -21.64 -13.55 -17.52
N GLU A 10 -22.98 -13.56 -17.55
CA GLU A 10 -23.76 -13.85 -18.75
C GLU A 10 -24.42 -12.55 -19.22
N ALA A 11 -23.87 -11.92 -20.27
CA ALA A 11 -24.24 -10.59 -20.78
C ALA A 11 -25.63 -10.48 -21.41
N GLU A 12 -26.43 -11.55 -21.44
CA GLU A 12 -27.79 -11.53 -21.98
C GLU A 12 -28.82 -11.36 -20.86
N SER A 13 -29.92 -10.68 -21.18
CA SER A 13 -30.99 -10.31 -20.25
C SER A 13 -31.40 -11.46 -19.33
N VAL A 14 -31.09 -11.36 -18.04
CA VAL A 14 -31.53 -12.34 -17.05
C VAL A 14 -32.93 -11.99 -16.58
N ALA A 15 -33.91 -12.81 -16.91
CA ALA A 15 -35.24 -12.71 -16.32
C ALA A 15 -35.22 -13.36 -14.93
N PHE A 16 -35.48 -12.57 -13.90
CA PHE A 16 -35.70 -13.11 -12.56
C PHE A 16 -37.17 -13.47 -12.42
N SER A 17 -37.47 -14.76 -12.22
CA SER A 17 -38.81 -15.27 -12.04
C SER A 17 -39.02 -15.93 -10.68
N GLY A 18 -39.92 -15.37 -9.84
CA GLY A 18 -40.27 -15.94 -8.54
C GLY A 18 -40.73 -14.92 -7.49
N ILE A 19 -41.20 -15.42 -6.36
CA ILE A 19 -41.69 -14.59 -5.24
C ILE A 19 -40.51 -14.02 -4.48
N GLY A 20 -40.25 -12.77 -4.61
CA GLY A 20 -39.10 -12.05 -3.96
C GLY A 20 -38.10 -11.48 -4.98
N GLU A 21 -38.16 -11.90 -6.24
CA GLU A 21 -37.24 -11.44 -7.29
C GLU A 21 -37.46 -9.99 -7.70
N LYS A 22 -38.61 -9.41 -7.41
CA LYS A 22 -38.92 -7.99 -7.69
C LYS A 22 -37.96 -7.03 -7.00
N ASN A 23 -37.34 -7.47 -5.90
CA ASN A 23 -36.41 -6.64 -5.12
C ASN A 23 -34.94 -6.90 -5.45
N ILE A 24 -34.60 -7.87 -6.31
CA ILE A 24 -33.20 -8.17 -6.66
C ILE A 24 -32.49 -6.98 -7.29
N PRO A 25 -33.07 -6.25 -8.28
CA PRO A 25 -32.46 -5.04 -8.81
C PRO A 25 -32.19 -3.97 -7.74
N GLY A 26 -33.14 -3.78 -6.82
CA GLY A 26 -32.98 -2.88 -5.67
C GLY A 26 -31.91 -3.36 -4.69
N GLY A 27 -31.83 -4.65 -4.45
CA GLY A 27 -30.80 -5.28 -3.62
C GLY A 27 -29.40 -5.15 -4.24
N ILE A 28 -29.26 -5.42 -5.53
CA ILE A 28 -28.00 -5.24 -6.28
C ILE A 28 -27.59 -3.77 -6.26
N LYS A 29 -28.52 -2.86 -6.55
CA LYS A 29 -28.25 -1.42 -6.50
C LYS A 29 -27.82 -0.99 -5.09
N SER A 30 -28.55 -1.40 -4.05
CA SER A 30 -28.18 -1.11 -2.67
C SER A 30 -26.82 -1.68 -2.28
N TRP A 31 -26.42 -2.81 -2.84
CA TRP A 31 -25.11 -3.42 -2.63
C TRP A 31 -24.02 -2.66 -3.39
N THR A 32 -24.26 -2.33 -4.67
CA THR A 32 -23.32 -1.54 -5.46
C THR A 32 -23.17 -0.11 -4.94
N ASP A 33 -24.27 0.53 -4.48
CA ASP A 33 -24.22 1.85 -3.87
C ASP A 33 -23.37 1.85 -2.59
N ARG A 34 -23.32 0.74 -1.86
CA ARG A 34 -22.40 0.58 -0.70
C ARG A 34 -20.94 0.50 -1.12
N LEU A 35 -20.63 -0.12 -2.26
CA LEU A 35 -19.28 -0.19 -2.78
C LEU A 35 -18.76 1.16 -3.28
N PHE A 36 -19.66 2.07 -3.67
CA PHE A 36 -19.29 3.40 -4.14
C PHE A 36 -19.34 4.44 -3.02
N MET A 37 -18.35 4.42 -2.13
CA MET A 37 -18.15 5.50 -1.15
C MET A 37 -18.01 6.87 -1.83
N GLY A 38 -17.61 6.87 -3.11
CA GLY A 38 -17.49 8.07 -3.92
C GLY A 38 -18.79 8.86 -4.13
N SER A 39 -19.97 8.25 -3.97
CA SER A 39 -21.27 8.92 -4.11
C SER A 39 -21.80 9.52 -2.79
N GLN A 40 -21.21 9.16 -1.65
CA GLN A 40 -21.64 9.63 -0.33
C GLN A 40 -21.17 11.06 -0.09
N ARG A 41 -22.01 11.88 0.54
CA ARG A 41 -21.66 13.23 0.98
C ARG A 41 -20.51 13.23 1.98
N PHE A 42 -20.58 12.36 2.98
CA PHE A 42 -19.55 12.21 4.00
C PHE A 42 -18.66 11.04 3.66
N ARG A 43 -17.38 11.34 3.42
CA ARG A 43 -16.42 10.33 2.98
C ARG A 43 -15.33 10.11 4.00
N PRO A 44 -14.88 8.86 4.19
CA PRO A 44 -13.72 8.61 5.02
C PRO A 44 -12.44 9.10 4.34
N VAL A 45 -11.60 9.73 5.15
CA VAL A 45 -10.24 10.10 4.80
C VAL A 45 -9.32 9.36 5.75
N PHE A 46 -8.46 8.51 5.19
CA PHE A 46 -7.45 7.77 5.91
C PHE A 46 -6.15 8.56 5.86
N GLN A 47 -5.70 9.04 7.00
CA GLN A 47 -4.46 9.80 7.10
C GLN A 47 -3.40 8.97 7.80
N VAL A 48 -2.33 8.67 7.08
CA VAL A 48 -1.16 7.97 7.61
C VAL A 48 -0.05 8.97 7.89
N ASN A 49 0.44 8.96 9.11
CA ASN A 49 1.57 9.78 9.55
C ASN A 49 2.74 8.87 9.94
N GLU A 50 3.97 9.33 9.72
CA GLU A 50 5.15 8.66 10.24
C GLU A 50 5.29 8.89 11.74
N THR A 51 5.74 7.86 12.45
CA THR A 51 6.14 7.92 13.86
C THR A 51 7.62 7.53 13.99
N SER A 52 8.15 7.57 15.20
CA SER A 52 9.56 7.19 15.46
C SER A 52 9.87 5.74 15.07
N ASP A 53 8.91 4.85 15.20
CA ASP A 53 9.03 3.39 15.11
C ASP A 53 8.09 2.73 14.08
N GLY A 54 7.32 3.54 13.34
CA GLY A 54 6.40 3.01 12.34
C GLY A 54 5.47 4.07 11.76
N PHE A 55 4.16 3.75 11.78
CA PHE A 55 3.12 4.59 11.20
C PHE A 55 1.90 4.66 12.11
N ALA A 56 1.20 5.78 12.05
CA ALA A 56 -0.06 6.01 12.74
C ALA A 56 -1.15 6.33 11.72
N LEU A 57 -2.26 5.59 11.76
CA LEU A 57 -3.42 5.78 10.92
C LEU A 57 -4.52 6.48 11.70
N SER A 58 -4.95 7.64 11.21
CA SER A 58 -6.13 8.35 11.69
C SER A 58 -7.25 8.29 10.65
N ILE A 59 -8.48 8.13 11.11
CA ILE A 59 -9.67 8.12 10.26
C ILE A 59 -10.44 9.41 10.50
N LEU A 60 -10.72 10.12 9.43
CA LEU A 60 -11.41 11.40 9.45
C LEU A 60 -12.65 11.32 8.56
N MET A 61 -13.66 12.13 8.84
CA MET A 61 -14.84 12.34 8.01
C MET A 61 -14.72 13.67 7.28
N ALA A 62 -14.77 13.65 5.94
CA ALA A 62 -14.79 14.84 5.12
C ALA A 62 -16.19 15.05 4.52
N ASP A 63 -16.68 16.28 4.53
CA ASP A 63 -17.89 16.68 3.79
C ASP A 63 -17.46 17.16 2.39
N ILE A 64 -17.89 16.46 1.33
CA ILE A 64 -17.54 16.80 -0.05
C ILE A 64 -18.27 18.05 -0.56
N GLN A 65 -19.37 18.43 0.05
CA GLN A 65 -20.11 19.65 -0.31
C GLN A 65 -19.48 20.91 0.28
N HIS A 66 -18.73 20.76 1.38
CA HIS A 66 -18.05 21.86 2.07
C HIS A 66 -16.55 21.56 2.16
N GLN A 67 -15.87 21.66 1.03
CA GLN A 67 -14.44 21.35 0.92
C GLN A 67 -13.54 22.31 1.71
N ASP A 68 -14.05 23.47 2.07
CA ASP A 68 -13.36 24.47 2.88
C ASP A 68 -13.33 24.09 4.39
N VAL A 69 -14.14 23.12 4.79
CA VAL A 69 -14.19 22.64 6.18
C VAL A 69 -13.17 21.53 6.36
N LEU A 70 -12.39 21.63 7.44
CA LEU A 70 -11.42 20.60 7.77
C LEU A 70 -12.12 19.26 8.08
N PRO A 71 -11.56 18.13 7.65
CA PRO A 71 -12.10 16.82 8.02
C PRO A 71 -12.16 16.63 9.54
N VAL A 72 -13.23 16.00 10.00
CA VAL A 72 -13.52 15.79 11.40
C VAL A 72 -12.96 14.44 11.85
N PRO A 73 -12.25 14.34 12.99
CA PRO A 73 -11.79 13.07 13.54
C PRO A 73 -12.95 12.09 13.80
N LEU A 74 -12.72 10.80 13.57
CA LEU A 74 -13.73 9.77 13.83
C LEU A 74 -14.20 9.78 15.29
N SER A 75 -13.32 10.05 16.24
CA SER A 75 -13.68 10.19 17.66
C SER A 75 -14.75 11.25 17.91
N ALA A 76 -14.68 12.41 17.26
CA ALA A 76 -15.69 13.45 17.35
C ALA A 76 -17.01 13.01 16.69
N VAL A 77 -16.93 12.33 15.53
CA VAL A 77 -18.12 11.76 14.87
C VAL A 77 -18.84 10.75 15.78
N LEU A 78 -18.07 9.95 16.54
CA LEU A 78 -18.65 8.95 17.44
C LEU A 78 -19.26 9.56 18.69
N SER A 79 -18.66 10.61 19.26
CA SER A 79 -19.02 11.13 20.59
C SER A 79 -19.96 12.34 20.54
N GLU A 80 -19.85 13.22 19.54
CA GLU A 80 -20.56 14.49 19.54
C GLU A 80 -21.99 14.38 18.96
N LYS A 81 -22.95 15.02 19.63
CA LYS A 81 -24.38 15.01 19.24
C LYS A 81 -24.64 15.62 17.85
N GLN A 82 -23.86 16.61 17.45
CA GLN A 82 -24.06 17.27 16.16
C GLN A 82 -23.92 16.32 14.97
N TYR A 83 -23.22 15.19 15.12
CA TYR A 83 -23.02 14.18 14.06
C TYR A 83 -24.01 13.01 14.14
N GLU A 84 -24.98 13.03 15.07
CA GLU A 84 -25.89 11.91 15.28
C GLU A 84 -26.67 11.51 14.02
N SER A 85 -27.15 12.47 13.24
CA SER A 85 -27.88 12.22 12.00
C SER A 85 -27.02 11.66 10.87
N THR A 86 -25.73 11.99 10.83
CA THR A 86 -24.80 11.58 9.77
C THR A 86 -23.96 10.37 10.14
N ARG A 87 -23.83 10.12 11.44
CA ARG A 87 -23.01 9.04 12.01
C ARG A 87 -23.34 7.68 11.41
N PHE A 88 -24.60 7.33 11.36
CA PHE A 88 -25.03 6.01 10.87
C PHE A 88 -24.63 5.79 9.40
N GLU A 89 -24.85 6.77 8.54
CA GLU A 89 -24.48 6.69 7.12
C GLU A 89 -22.97 6.57 6.95
N PHE A 90 -22.22 7.37 7.68
CA PHE A 90 -20.76 7.34 7.64
C PHE A 90 -20.18 6.00 8.12
N LEU A 91 -20.66 5.49 9.26
CA LEU A 91 -20.21 4.21 9.81
C LEU A 91 -20.59 3.02 8.92
N LYS A 92 -21.73 3.10 8.24
CA LYS A 92 -22.10 2.09 7.23
C LYS A 92 -21.08 2.01 6.10
N GLY A 93 -20.55 3.15 5.65
CA GLY A 93 -19.43 3.17 4.70
C GLY A 93 -18.16 2.52 5.24
N LEU A 94 -17.79 2.84 6.48
CA LEU A 94 -16.61 2.27 7.12
C LEU A 94 -16.74 0.75 7.36
N SER A 95 -17.94 0.22 7.59
CA SER A 95 -18.14 -1.22 7.85
C SER A 95 -17.68 -2.12 6.70
N ILE A 96 -17.74 -1.64 5.47
CA ILE A 96 -17.26 -2.38 4.30
C ILE A 96 -15.72 -2.51 4.32
N LEU A 97 -15.06 -1.45 4.75
CA LEU A 97 -13.60 -1.43 4.88
C LEU A 97 -13.13 -2.28 6.05
N SER A 98 -13.89 -2.30 7.14
CA SER A 98 -13.55 -3.04 8.35
C SER A 98 -13.47 -4.56 8.14
N GLU A 99 -14.18 -5.11 7.14
CA GLU A 99 -14.07 -6.52 6.77
C GLU A 99 -12.68 -6.89 6.23
N LYS A 100 -12.00 -5.94 5.58
CA LYS A 100 -10.66 -6.12 5.00
C LYS A 100 -9.55 -5.54 5.84
N VAL A 101 -9.88 -4.60 6.72
CA VAL A 101 -8.94 -3.89 7.59
C VAL A 101 -9.45 -4.01 9.03
N PRO A 102 -9.16 -5.13 9.72
CA PRO A 102 -9.67 -5.39 11.07
C PRO A 102 -9.31 -4.30 12.08
N GLU A 103 -8.21 -3.60 11.85
CA GLU A 103 -7.74 -2.49 12.68
C GLU A 103 -8.77 -1.35 12.75
N ILE A 104 -9.57 -1.16 11.69
CA ILE A 104 -10.65 -0.16 11.69
C ILE A 104 -11.72 -0.52 12.72
N THR A 105 -12.09 -1.80 12.80
CA THR A 105 -13.08 -2.27 13.77
C THR A 105 -12.59 -2.09 15.20
N ALA A 106 -11.35 -2.47 15.48
CA ALA A 106 -10.75 -2.29 16.79
C ALA A 106 -10.72 -0.81 17.18
N HIS A 107 -10.26 0.04 16.28
CA HIS A 107 -10.21 1.49 16.46
C HIS A 107 -11.58 2.11 16.73
N MET A 108 -12.63 1.67 16.02
CA MET A 108 -14.01 2.13 16.27
C MET A 108 -14.53 1.70 17.65
N ASN A 109 -14.23 0.47 18.07
CA ASN A 109 -14.65 -0.06 19.36
C ASN A 109 -14.00 0.68 20.54
N ASP A 110 -12.77 1.16 20.35
CA ASP A 110 -12.05 1.96 21.34
C ASP A 110 -12.42 3.47 21.29
N GLY A 111 -13.49 3.82 20.57
CA GLY A 111 -13.97 5.19 20.43
C GLY A 111 -13.12 6.07 19.53
N ALA A 112 -12.18 5.49 18.80
CA ALA A 112 -11.29 6.16 17.85
C ALA A 112 -10.50 7.35 18.45
N ILE A 113 -10.14 7.26 19.73
CA ILE A 113 -9.45 8.32 20.46
C ILE A 113 -7.99 8.42 20.01
N GLU A 114 -7.29 7.29 20.04
CA GLU A 114 -5.89 7.22 19.62
C GLU A 114 -5.77 6.67 18.19
N PRO A 115 -4.82 7.14 17.39
CA PRO A 115 -4.56 6.57 16.06
C PRO A 115 -4.22 5.08 16.13
N VAL A 116 -4.51 4.33 15.07
CA VAL A 116 -4.05 2.94 14.94
C VAL A 116 -2.55 2.94 14.66
N HIS A 117 -1.76 2.31 15.54
CA HIS A 117 -0.31 2.22 15.41
C HIS A 117 0.11 0.95 14.68
N PHE A 118 1.00 1.13 13.72
CA PHE A 118 1.64 0.04 12.98
C PHE A 118 3.15 0.12 13.14
N SER A 119 3.78 -1.01 13.44
CA SER A 119 5.22 -1.16 13.24
C SER A 119 5.56 -1.18 11.75
N MET A 120 6.83 -1.04 11.39
CA MET A 120 7.29 -1.15 9.99
C MET A 120 6.86 -2.47 9.34
N GLN A 121 6.82 -3.56 10.09
CA GLN A 121 6.45 -4.88 9.58
C GLN A 121 4.93 -5.05 9.45
N SER A 122 4.16 -4.65 10.46
CA SER A 122 2.69 -4.76 10.44
C SER A 122 2.04 -3.78 9.46
N PHE A 123 2.75 -2.72 9.05
CA PHE A 123 2.27 -1.77 8.06
C PHE A 123 2.29 -2.30 6.62
N VAL A 124 3.12 -3.31 6.34
CA VAL A 124 3.27 -3.86 4.98
C VAL A 124 1.96 -4.41 4.40
N PRO A 125 1.19 -5.28 5.10
CA PRO A 125 -0.11 -5.73 4.62
C PRO A 125 -1.09 -4.56 4.41
N PHE A 126 -1.13 -3.61 5.34
CA PHE A 126 -1.96 -2.41 5.17
C PHE A 126 -1.60 -1.64 3.90
N LEU A 127 -0.31 -1.42 3.64
CA LEU A 127 0.16 -0.65 2.48
C LEU A 127 -0.16 -1.34 1.15
N PHE A 128 0.01 -2.66 1.06
CA PHE A 128 -0.09 -3.39 -0.22
C PHE A 128 -1.46 -4.02 -0.47
N GLU A 129 -2.26 -4.26 0.57
CA GLU A 129 -3.56 -4.89 0.45
C GLU A 129 -4.70 -3.91 0.77
N ALA A 130 -4.62 -3.21 1.90
CA ALA A 130 -5.68 -2.31 2.33
C ALA A 130 -5.71 -1.00 1.52
N VAL A 131 -4.55 -0.37 1.25
CA VAL A 131 -4.49 0.89 0.50
C VAL A 131 -5.10 0.76 -0.90
N PRO A 132 -4.77 -0.24 -1.74
CA PRO A 132 -5.42 -0.44 -3.03
C PRO A 132 -6.94 -0.67 -2.90
N PHE A 133 -7.37 -1.40 -1.88
CA PHE A 133 -8.79 -1.64 -1.63
C PHE A 133 -9.53 -0.35 -1.22
N ILE A 134 -8.95 0.47 -0.35
CA ILE A 134 -9.47 1.79 0.03
C ILE A 134 -9.61 2.69 -1.20
N GLN A 135 -8.61 2.69 -2.08
CA GLN A 135 -8.63 3.46 -3.34
C GLN A 135 -9.69 2.94 -4.32
N LEU A 136 -9.84 1.61 -4.43
CA LEU A 136 -10.87 1.00 -5.27
C LEU A 136 -12.28 1.43 -4.86
N LEU A 137 -12.53 1.58 -3.56
CA LEU A 137 -13.79 2.07 -3.01
C LEU A 137 -13.92 3.61 -3.10
N GLN A 138 -12.97 4.28 -3.74
CA GLN A 138 -12.93 5.74 -3.90
C GLN A 138 -12.86 6.52 -2.57
N ALA A 139 -12.44 5.87 -1.49
CA ALA A 139 -12.11 6.55 -0.26
C ALA A 139 -10.72 7.24 -0.39
N LYS A 140 -10.59 8.40 0.26
CA LYS A 140 -9.34 9.18 0.19
C LYS A 140 -8.33 8.63 1.18
N ILE A 141 -7.11 8.42 0.70
CA ILE A 141 -5.98 8.08 1.56
C ILE A 141 -4.84 9.08 1.37
N LEU A 142 -4.32 9.57 2.49
CA LEU A 142 -3.18 10.48 2.56
C LEU A 142 -2.00 9.72 3.12
N LEU A 143 -1.03 9.42 2.25
CA LEU A 143 0.22 8.77 2.64
C LEU A 143 1.34 9.80 2.76
N PRO A 144 2.30 9.60 3.68
CA PRO A 144 3.53 10.40 3.75
C PRO A 144 4.26 10.41 2.41
N GLN A 145 4.96 11.51 2.14
CA GLN A 145 5.68 11.65 0.86
C GLN A 145 6.76 10.59 0.67
N SER A 146 7.40 10.16 1.75
CA SER A 146 8.39 9.08 1.81
C SER A 146 7.86 7.72 1.32
N LEU A 147 6.55 7.45 1.49
CA LEU A 147 5.89 6.23 1.00
C LEU A 147 5.39 6.33 -0.44
N LYS A 148 5.30 7.53 -1.02
CA LYS A 148 4.82 7.70 -2.40
C LYS A 148 5.77 7.11 -3.44
N HIS A 149 7.04 7.02 -3.10
CA HIS A 149 8.10 6.53 -3.98
C HIS A 149 8.86 5.40 -3.31
N LEU A 150 8.19 4.25 -3.17
CA LEU A 150 8.84 3.05 -2.67
C LEU A 150 9.92 2.57 -3.65
N ILE A 151 11.12 2.41 -3.13
CA ILE A 151 12.24 1.89 -3.90
C ILE A 151 12.25 0.37 -3.78
N ARG A 152 12.38 -0.31 -4.94
CA ARG A 152 12.71 -1.73 -4.99
C ARG A 152 14.17 -1.90 -5.41
N PRO A 153 14.95 -2.70 -4.69
CA PRO A 153 16.35 -2.91 -5.03
C PRO A 153 16.49 -3.66 -6.36
N LYS A 154 17.47 -3.26 -7.17
CA LYS A 154 17.81 -3.91 -8.44
C LYS A 154 19.29 -4.21 -8.47
N VAL A 155 19.64 -5.41 -8.95
CA VAL A 155 21.03 -5.75 -9.21
C VAL A 155 21.51 -4.97 -10.44
N SER A 156 22.64 -4.32 -10.33
CA SER A 156 23.30 -3.59 -11.40
C SER A 156 24.80 -3.96 -11.46
N VAL A 157 25.42 -3.71 -12.60
CA VAL A 157 26.84 -3.97 -12.81
C VAL A 157 27.52 -2.65 -13.17
N LYS A 158 28.52 -2.29 -12.38
CA LYS A 158 29.41 -1.17 -12.71
C LYS A 158 30.63 -1.70 -13.46
N LEU A 159 30.83 -1.19 -14.66
CA LEU A 159 32.05 -1.42 -15.45
C LEU A 159 33.04 -0.34 -15.05
N SER A 160 34.24 -0.75 -14.65
CA SER A 160 35.37 0.17 -14.48
C SER A 160 36.53 -0.26 -15.34
N SER A 161 37.09 0.66 -16.12
CA SER A 161 38.32 0.43 -16.84
C SER A 161 39.51 0.64 -15.88
N ARG A 162 40.41 -0.34 -15.82
CA ARG A 162 41.70 -0.14 -15.18
C ARG A 162 42.61 0.53 -16.23
N THR A 163 42.87 1.81 -16.07
CA THR A 163 43.95 2.48 -16.79
C THR A 163 45.25 2.06 -16.13
N SER A 164 45.99 1.13 -16.73
CA SER A 164 47.36 0.87 -16.31
C SER A 164 48.30 1.73 -17.17
N ASP A 165 49.12 2.54 -16.50
CA ASP A 165 50.14 3.39 -17.12
C ASP A 165 51.33 2.60 -17.72
N SER A 166 51.23 1.29 -17.89
CA SER A 166 52.33 0.47 -18.42
C SER A 166 52.05 0.01 -19.84
N LYS A 167 53.00 0.30 -20.72
CA LYS A 167 53.03 -0.08 -22.14
C LYS A 167 53.29 -1.60 -22.34
N ALA A 168 52.50 -2.47 -21.77
CA ALA A 168 52.54 -3.90 -22.00
C ALA A 168 51.27 -4.32 -22.76
N PHE A 169 51.38 -5.34 -23.63
CA PHE A 169 50.22 -5.94 -24.31
C PHE A 169 49.18 -6.42 -23.27
N ILE A 170 48.14 -5.61 -23.06
CA ILE A 170 47.07 -5.90 -22.12
C ILE A 170 45.97 -6.59 -22.90
N ARG A 171 45.55 -7.77 -22.46
CA ARG A 171 44.31 -8.42 -22.94
C ARG A 171 43.10 -7.59 -22.54
N LEU A 172 42.10 -7.55 -23.42
CA LEU A 172 40.87 -6.79 -23.21
C LEU A 172 40.19 -7.18 -21.89
N ASP A 173 40.34 -8.44 -21.49
CA ASP A 173 39.78 -8.99 -20.22
C ASP A 173 40.46 -8.44 -18.96
N ASP A 174 41.72 -7.96 -19.08
CA ASP A 174 42.47 -7.37 -17.95
C ASP A 174 42.11 -5.89 -17.74
N LEU A 175 41.47 -5.25 -18.72
CA LEU A 175 41.14 -3.84 -18.72
C LEU A 175 39.76 -3.52 -18.10
N ILE A 176 38.86 -4.52 -17.96
CA ILE A 176 37.49 -4.32 -17.51
C ILE A 176 37.31 -5.08 -16.20
N SER A 177 37.04 -4.35 -15.14
CA SER A 177 36.61 -4.97 -13.91
C SER A 177 35.09 -4.77 -13.71
N PHE A 178 34.42 -5.87 -13.40
CA PHE A 178 33.00 -5.89 -13.13
C PHE A 178 32.78 -5.80 -11.61
N HIS A 179 32.06 -4.78 -11.19
CA HIS A 179 31.66 -4.64 -9.80
C HIS A 179 30.14 -4.73 -9.69
N TRP A 180 29.67 -5.74 -8.99
CA TRP A 180 28.25 -5.88 -8.71
C TRP A 180 27.83 -4.85 -7.68
N GLN A 181 26.73 -4.17 -7.95
CA GLN A 181 26.13 -3.18 -7.08
C GLN A 181 24.63 -3.41 -7.01
N ILE A 182 24.02 -2.93 -5.93
CA ILE A 182 22.58 -2.95 -5.76
C ILE A 182 22.10 -1.50 -5.88
N ALA A 183 21.35 -1.25 -6.94
CA ALA A 183 20.75 0.06 -7.19
C ALA A 183 19.52 0.25 -6.31
N LEU A 184 19.52 1.36 -5.57
CA LEU A 184 18.41 1.83 -4.73
C LEU A 184 18.01 3.23 -5.21
N GLY A 185 17.10 3.30 -6.19
CA GLY A 185 16.78 4.56 -6.85
C GLY A 185 18.01 5.15 -7.55
N ASN A 186 18.50 6.30 -7.07
CA ASN A 186 19.69 6.98 -7.60
C ASN A 186 20.99 6.56 -6.88
N ASP A 187 20.91 5.78 -5.83
CA ASP A 187 22.07 5.31 -5.07
C ASP A 187 22.47 3.89 -5.52
N CYS A 188 23.74 3.56 -5.36
CA CYS A 188 24.26 2.22 -5.57
C CYS A 188 25.04 1.79 -4.34
N LEU A 189 24.68 0.65 -3.79
CA LEU A 189 25.35 0.03 -2.65
C LEU A 189 26.15 -1.20 -3.11
N SER A 190 27.25 -1.47 -2.43
CA SER A 190 27.89 -2.77 -2.52
C SER A 190 27.00 -3.85 -1.90
N PRO A 191 27.16 -5.13 -2.26
CA PRO A 191 26.42 -6.23 -1.63
C PRO A 191 26.53 -6.23 -0.11
N SER A 192 27.73 -5.99 0.43
CA SER A 192 28.00 -5.96 1.87
C SER A 192 27.32 -4.77 2.60
N GLU A 193 27.23 -3.62 1.94
CA GLU A 193 26.50 -2.48 2.50
C GLU A 193 24.99 -2.73 2.48
N PHE A 194 24.50 -3.37 1.43
CA PHE A 194 23.10 -3.74 1.33
C PHE A 194 22.70 -4.79 2.37
N GLU A 195 23.53 -5.82 2.59
CA GLU A 195 23.30 -6.80 3.66
C GLU A 195 23.29 -6.17 5.05
N LYS A 196 24.18 -5.21 5.31
CA LYS A 196 24.16 -4.45 6.57
C LYS A 196 22.91 -3.60 6.73
N LEU A 197 22.42 -3.00 5.63
CA LEU A 197 21.18 -2.23 5.62
C LEU A 197 19.96 -3.10 5.92
N LEU A 198 19.92 -4.31 5.34
CA LEU A 198 18.83 -5.26 5.59
C LEU A 198 18.84 -5.76 7.04
N GLY A 199 20.03 -5.98 7.61
CA GLY A 199 20.13 -6.73 8.87
C GLY A 199 19.40 -8.08 8.74
N ASN A 200 18.46 -8.32 9.67
CA ASN A 200 17.57 -9.50 9.62
C ASN A 200 16.14 -9.14 9.14
N ALA A 201 15.92 -7.94 8.59
CA ALA A 201 14.59 -7.46 8.25
C ALA A 201 14.28 -7.69 6.77
N SER A 202 13.17 -8.39 6.52
CA SER A 202 12.44 -8.34 5.26
C SER A 202 11.25 -7.39 5.43
N GLY A 203 10.84 -6.71 4.36
CA GLY A 203 9.69 -5.81 4.38
C GLY A 203 10.07 -4.36 4.11
N LEU A 204 9.50 -3.45 4.88
CA LEU A 204 9.70 -2.00 4.72
C LEU A 204 10.88 -1.53 5.57
N ILE A 205 11.86 -0.92 4.92
CA ILE A 205 13.11 -0.45 5.54
C ILE A 205 13.29 1.03 5.23
N ARG A 206 13.60 1.80 6.26
CA ARG A 206 13.92 3.22 6.08
C ARG A 206 15.36 3.40 5.58
N TYR A 207 15.50 4.07 4.43
CA TYR A 207 16.79 4.42 3.86
C TYR A 207 16.84 5.91 3.52
N LYS A 208 17.68 6.66 4.23
CA LYS A 208 17.71 8.13 4.12
C LYS A 208 16.29 8.70 4.41
N ASN A 209 15.72 9.43 3.45
CA ASN A 209 14.37 10.02 3.55
C ASN A 209 13.31 9.25 2.75
N GLN A 210 13.56 7.99 2.40
CA GLN A 210 12.69 7.16 1.58
C GLN A 210 12.54 5.78 2.22
N TYR A 211 11.56 5.00 1.73
CA TYR A 211 11.39 3.62 2.14
C TYR A 211 11.76 2.68 0.99
N ILE A 212 12.45 1.63 1.35
CA ILE A 212 12.76 0.50 0.48
C ILE A 212 11.84 -0.64 0.90
N TYR A 213 11.19 -1.26 -0.07
CA TYR A 213 10.49 -2.51 0.15
C TYR A 213 11.27 -3.66 -0.43
N VAL A 214 11.56 -4.65 0.41
CA VAL A 214 12.31 -5.85 0.04
C VAL A 214 11.50 -7.06 0.44
N ASP A 215 11.01 -7.80 -0.53
CA ASP A 215 10.34 -9.08 -0.27
C ASP A 215 11.32 -10.26 -0.36
N ALA A 216 10.88 -11.44 0.10
CA ALA A 216 11.71 -12.64 0.08
C ALA A 216 12.13 -13.05 -1.34
N SER A 217 11.31 -12.77 -2.35
CA SER A 217 11.62 -13.08 -3.75
C SER A 217 12.68 -12.14 -4.31
N ASP A 218 12.64 -10.86 -3.93
CA ASP A 218 13.67 -9.88 -4.27
C ASP A 218 15.02 -10.30 -3.67
N LEU A 219 15.04 -10.72 -2.40
CA LEU A 219 16.25 -11.21 -1.73
C LEU A 219 16.82 -12.45 -2.45
N ALA A 220 15.97 -13.45 -2.72
CA ALA A 220 16.40 -14.66 -3.42
C ALA A 220 16.98 -14.34 -4.80
N ARG A 221 16.37 -13.40 -5.54
CA ARG A 221 16.86 -12.96 -6.85
C ARG A 221 18.20 -12.23 -6.76
N ILE A 222 18.37 -11.36 -5.76
CA ILE A 222 19.62 -10.65 -5.53
C ILE A 222 20.72 -11.63 -5.14
N HIS A 223 20.47 -12.54 -4.20
CA HIS A 223 21.44 -13.54 -3.77
C HIS A 223 21.85 -14.47 -4.93
N LYS A 224 20.88 -14.90 -5.75
CA LYS A 224 21.16 -15.71 -6.94
C LYS A 224 22.05 -14.96 -7.93
N ALA A 225 21.69 -13.71 -8.26
CA ALA A 225 22.47 -12.91 -9.19
C ALA A 225 23.90 -12.64 -8.68
N LEU A 226 24.09 -12.45 -7.38
CA LEU A 226 25.40 -12.30 -6.76
C LEU A 226 26.19 -13.61 -6.71
N ALA A 227 25.53 -14.76 -6.53
CA ALA A 227 26.17 -16.08 -6.52
C ALA A 227 26.61 -16.52 -7.94
N ASP A 228 25.78 -16.23 -8.95
CA ASP A 228 26.09 -16.51 -10.36
C ASP A 228 27.21 -15.59 -10.92
N SER A 229 27.57 -14.55 -10.16
CA SER A 229 28.57 -13.55 -10.52
C SER A 229 30.01 -13.93 -10.19
N LYS A 230 30.34 -15.23 -10.12
CA LYS A 230 31.75 -15.65 -10.01
C LYS A 230 32.52 -15.12 -11.21
N PRO A 231 33.74 -14.53 -11.02
CA PRO A 231 34.54 -14.06 -12.13
C PRO A 231 34.76 -15.23 -13.09
N LEU A 232 34.48 -14.98 -14.36
CA LEU A 232 34.93 -15.84 -15.43
C LEU A 232 36.47 -15.86 -15.37
N THR A 233 37.02 -16.90 -14.75
CA THR A 233 38.45 -17.21 -14.72
C THR A 233 38.86 -17.77 -16.06
#